data_1e87f3fe0b07699caa4cef0511779310
#
_entry.id   1e87f3fe0b07699caa4cef0511779310
#
_cell.length_a   1.000
_cell.length_b   1.000
_cell.length_c   1.000
_cell.angle_alpha   90.00
_cell.angle_beta   90.00
_cell.angle_gamma   90.00
#
_symmetry.space_group_name_H-M   'P 1'
#
loop_
_entity.id
_entity.type
_entity.pdbx_description
1 polymer ?
#
loop_
_entity_poly.entity_id
_entity_poly.type
_entity_poly.pdbx_seq_one_letter_code
_entity_poly.pdbx_strand_id
1 'polypeptide(L)'
;MGGRWTQGFKSRIGQAIRRRLYRVRDRIMGPDPAVAAAVQSEVHTLEERLAERLTYLQNEISEARQYLRFLLGESERYHQWMSQTRASFNTQWDILPEGAHLVTDEAFVTNASQLIETYTQLPAAWFKGKSILDAGCGNGRWAYAFSRLGANVMAVDQSEHGLQNVRRLCEEFPGFRHQAVNLLEPLPFDDQFDLVWSYGVLHHTGDTKRAFDNIVPAVKSDGSMFLMLYGEPFRPGEYGEINTYVQHRRATVAMTFSEKVDYLKGIYPAELVHGYFDAISPAINDLYRYDEILDWLNLCGFSRVTRTLDNRNLHIMAHRKQV
;
A
#
# COMPACT_ATOMS: atom_id res chain seq x y z
N MET A 1 29.33 1.77 14.13
CA MET A 1 30.33 2.58 13.40
C MET A 1 29.80 3.25 12.10
N GLY A 2 28.53 3.10 11.73
CA GLY A 2 27.96 3.64 10.46
C GLY A 2 27.56 5.12 10.46
N GLY A 3 27.28 5.73 11.62
CA GLY A 3 26.65 7.07 11.65
C GLY A 3 27.58 8.27 11.33
N ARG A 4 28.89 8.14 11.53
CA ARG A 4 29.83 9.24 11.24
C ARG A 4 30.21 9.39 9.76
N TRP A 5 30.16 8.31 8.98
CA TRP A 5 30.47 8.35 7.55
C TRP A 5 29.34 8.97 6.72
N THR A 6 28.09 8.75 7.11
CA THR A 6 26.90 9.24 6.36
C THR A 6 26.72 10.77 6.52
N GLN A 7 26.97 11.33 7.70
CA GLN A 7 26.91 12.79 7.89
C GLN A 7 28.03 13.51 7.14
N GLY A 8 29.24 12.96 7.14
CA GLY A 8 30.38 13.53 6.41
C GLY A 8 30.21 13.50 4.89
N PHE A 9 29.57 12.45 4.36
CA PHE A 9 29.31 12.30 2.92
C PHE A 9 28.20 13.25 2.44
N LYS A 10 27.07 13.35 3.19
CA LYS A 10 25.99 14.33 2.92
C LYS A 10 26.53 15.77 2.91
N SER A 11 27.39 16.11 3.88
CA SER A 11 27.97 17.46 3.97
C SER A 11 28.93 17.77 2.81
N ARG A 12 29.72 16.79 2.35
CA ARG A 12 30.69 16.98 1.25
C ARG A 12 30.02 17.08 -0.12
N ILE A 13 29.02 16.26 -0.41
CA ILE A 13 28.26 16.34 -1.68
C ILE A 13 27.45 17.62 -1.71
N GLY A 14 26.72 17.94 -0.64
CA GLY A 14 25.98 19.21 -0.54
C GLY A 14 26.90 20.43 -0.71
N GLN A 15 28.05 20.43 -0.07
CA GLN A 15 29.04 21.53 -0.23
C GLN A 15 29.63 21.60 -1.63
N ALA A 16 29.89 20.46 -2.29
CA ALA A 16 30.41 20.43 -3.66
C ALA A 16 29.39 20.96 -4.67
N ILE A 17 28.13 20.54 -4.52
CA ILE A 17 26.99 21.01 -5.34
C ILE A 17 26.78 22.51 -5.10
N ARG A 18 26.75 22.98 -3.84
CA ARG A 18 26.66 24.41 -3.50
C ARG A 18 27.75 25.20 -4.15
N ARG A 19 29.03 24.81 -4.01
CA ARG A 19 30.16 25.53 -4.62
C ARG A 19 30.09 25.59 -6.14
N ARG A 20 29.49 24.61 -6.80
CA ARG A 20 29.34 24.58 -8.26
C ARG A 20 28.17 25.46 -8.71
N LEU A 21 27.05 25.41 -8.00
CA LEU A 21 25.88 26.24 -8.26
C LEU A 21 26.16 27.72 -7.98
N TYR A 22 26.86 28.05 -6.89
CA TYR A 22 27.27 29.42 -6.60
C TYR A 22 28.24 29.98 -7.64
N ARG A 23 29.16 29.15 -8.18
CA ARG A 23 30.05 29.58 -9.27
C ARG A 23 29.31 29.81 -10.59
N VAL A 24 28.28 29.05 -10.87
CA VAL A 24 27.40 29.26 -12.03
C VAL A 24 26.56 30.51 -11.83
N ARG A 25 25.97 30.70 -10.65
CA ARG A 25 25.27 31.93 -10.27
C ARG A 25 26.11 33.17 -10.54
N ASP A 26 27.31 33.25 -9.97
CA ASP A 26 28.17 34.43 -10.03
C ASP A 26 28.66 34.74 -11.46
N ARG A 27 28.57 33.76 -12.40
CA ARG A 27 28.89 33.95 -13.82
C ARG A 27 27.69 34.39 -14.70
N ILE A 28 26.47 34.04 -14.31
CA ILE A 28 25.27 34.21 -15.15
C ILE A 28 24.46 35.42 -14.70
N MET A 29 24.61 35.84 -13.45
CA MET A 29 23.68 36.78 -12.85
C MET A 29 24.38 38.12 -12.58
N GLY A 30 23.90 39.15 -13.26
CA GLY A 30 24.14 40.52 -12.88
C GLY A 30 23.56 40.86 -11.49
N PRO A 31 23.72 42.10 -11.00
CA PRO A 31 23.44 42.48 -9.62
C PRO A 31 21.96 42.65 -9.26
N ASP A 32 21.03 41.91 -9.90
CA ASP A 32 19.60 41.98 -9.55
C ASP A 32 19.27 41.09 -8.34
N PRO A 33 18.95 41.68 -7.17
CA PRO A 33 18.67 40.95 -5.95
C PRO A 33 17.46 40.04 -6.05
N ALA A 34 16.46 40.34 -6.88
CA ALA A 34 15.24 39.54 -7.05
C ALA A 34 15.56 38.23 -7.78
N VAL A 35 16.37 38.29 -8.82
CA VAL A 35 16.84 37.11 -9.54
C VAL A 35 17.74 36.24 -8.66
N ALA A 36 18.59 36.85 -7.86
CA ALA A 36 19.43 36.12 -6.90
C ALA A 36 18.58 35.37 -5.85
N ALA A 37 17.54 36.00 -5.31
CA ALA A 37 16.64 35.39 -4.35
C ALA A 37 15.83 34.23 -4.97
N ALA A 38 15.34 34.39 -6.20
CA ALA A 38 14.59 33.34 -6.92
C ALA A 38 15.47 32.09 -7.18
N VAL A 39 16.73 32.32 -7.64
CA VAL A 39 17.68 31.20 -7.81
C VAL A 39 18.06 30.54 -6.49
N GLN A 40 18.21 31.31 -5.43
CA GLN A 40 18.50 30.77 -4.09
C GLN A 40 17.35 29.86 -3.62
N SER A 41 16.10 30.27 -3.83
CA SER A 41 14.91 29.48 -3.50
C SER A 41 14.86 28.18 -4.32
N GLU A 42 15.11 28.24 -5.62
CA GLU A 42 15.14 27.06 -6.49
C GLU A 42 16.27 26.08 -6.10
N VAL A 43 17.46 26.60 -5.80
CA VAL A 43 18.59 25.80 -5.30
C VAL A 43 18.23 25.10 -3.99
N HIS A 44 17.58 25.79 -3.07
CA HIS A 44 17.14 25.21 -1.81
C HIS A 44 16.13 24.08 -2.03
N THR A 45 15.12 24.30 -2.88
CA THR A 45 14.14 23.27 -3.26
C THR A 45 14.80 22.05 -3.89
N LEU A 46 15.79 22.23 -4.77
CA LEU A 46 16.55 21.13 -5.36
C LEU A 46 17.40 20.37 -4.33
N GLU A 47 17.99 21.08 -3.37
CA GLU A 47 18.74 20.44 -2.27
C GLU A 47 17.84 19.56 -1.40
N GLU A 48 16.64 20.04 -1.06
CA GLU A 48 15.65 19.27 -0.29
C GLU A 48 15.22 18.01 -1.04
N ARG A 49 14.85 18.14 -2.31
CA ARG A 49 14.49 17.01 -3.18
C ARG A 49 15.61 15.96 -3.29
N LEU A 50 16.86 16.41 -3.45
CA LEU A 50 18.02 15.53 -3.48
C LEU A 50 18.25 14.82 -2.15
N ALA A 51 18.07 15.54 -1.03
CA ALA A 51 18.21 14.96 0.31
C ALA A 51 17.16 13.89 0.59
N GLU A 52 15.90 14.13 0.22
CA GLU A 52 14.82 13.14 0.32
C GLU A 52 15.13 11.89 -0.49
N ARG A 53 15.51 12.06 -1.76
CA ARG A 53 15.84 10.95 -2.65
C ARG A 53 17.06 10.15 -2.20
N LEU A 54 18.10 10.80 -1.71
CA LEU A 54 19.26 10.12 -1.14
C LEU A 54 18.89 9.32 0.12
N THR A 55 18.03 9.86 0.97
CA THR A 55 17.55 9.15 2.16
C THR A 55 16.71 7.93 1.77
N TYR A 56 15.84 8.07 0.79
CA TYR A 56 15.08 6.95 0.22
C TYR A 56 16.01 5.84 -0.29
N LEU A 57 16.96 6.16 -1.17
CA LEU A 57 17.91 5.17 -1.71
C LEU A 57 18.76 4.49 -0.62
N GLN A 58 19.10 5.20 0.46
CA GLN A 58 19.80 4.60 1.60
C GLN A 58 18.92 3.59 2.34
N ASN A 59 17.62 3.86 2.47
CA ASN A 59 16.66 2.95 3.06
C ASN A 59 16.49 1.69 2.19
N GLU A 60 16.31 1.85 0.87
CA GLU A 60 16.23 0.76 -0.11
C GLU A 60 17.46 -0.16 -0.06
N ILE A 61 18.67 0.43 -0.04
CA ILE A 61 19.91 -0.35 0.08
C ILE A 61 19.94 -1.11 1.42
N SER A 62 19.44 -0.51 2.49
CA SER A 62 19.37 -1.16 3.80
C SER A 62 18.40 -2.35 3.79
N GLU A 63 17.23 -2.19 3.18
CA GLU A 63 16.22 -3.23 3.02
C GLU A 63 16.70 -4.35 2.12
N ALA A 64 17.29 -4.02 0.95
CA ALA A 64 17.88 -5.00 0.06
C ALA A 64 18.98 -5.85 0.72
N ARG A 65 19.80 -5.25 1.60
CA ARG A 65 20.80 -5.98 2.39
C ARG A 65 20.15 -6.93 3.40
N GLN A 66 19.03 -6.54 4.00
CA GLN A 66 18.28 -7.43 4.91
C GLN A 66 17.68 -8.60 4.13
N TYR A 67 17.13 -8.34 2.95
CA TYR A 67 16.57 -9.35 2.05
C TYR A 67 17.63 -10.35 1.57
N LEU A 68 18.82 -9.86 1.19
CA LEU A 68 19.96 -10.72 0.82
C LEU A 68 20.43 -11.61 1.98
N ARG A 69 20.46 -11.11 3.21
CA ARG A 69 20.76 -11.93 4.39
C ARG A 69 19.72 -13.03 4.60
N PHE A 70 18.46 -12.71 4.33
CA PHE A 70 17.36 -13.67 4.36
C PHE A 70 17.56 -14.79 3.32
N LEU A 71 17.82 -14.45 2.06
CA LEU A 71 18.05 -15.41 0.98
C LEU A 71 19.27 -16.30 1.24
N LEU A 72 20.26 -15.81 2.00
CA LEU A 72 21.52 -16.52 2.32
C LEU A 72 21.46 -17.42 3.56
N GLY A 73 20.30 -17.62 4.20
CA GLY A 73 20.18 -18.60 5.26
C GLY A 73 19.36 -18.23 6.51
N GLU A 74 18.64 -17.10 6.52
CA GLU A 74 17.84 -16.72 7.69
C GLU A 74 16.33 -17.00 7.49
N SER A 75 15.95 -18.24 7.15
CA SER A 75 14.54 -18.65 6.97
C SER A 75 13.68 -18.41 8.22
N GLU A 76 14.25 -18.53 9.41
CA GLU A 76 13.55 -18.23 10.67
C GLU A 76 13.11 -16.78 10.77
N ARG A 77 13.90 -15.83 10.29
CA ARG A 77 13.57 -14.40 10.32
C ARG A 77 12.38 -14.08 9.41
N TYR A 78 12.27 -14.73 8.27
CA TYR A 78 11.12 -14.57 7.37
C TYR A 78 9.82 -15.04 8.04
N HIS A 79 9.84 -16.19 8.68
CA HIS A 79 8.68 -16.68 9.44
C HIS A 79 8.32 -15.76 10.60
N GLN A 80 9.31 -15.15 11.26
CA GLN A 80 9.07 -14.13 12.27
C GLN A 80 8.41 -12.88 11.69
N TRP A 81 8.86 -12.39 10.53
CA TRP A 81 8.25 -11.23 9.87
C TRP A 81 6.82 -11.51 9.41
N MET A 82 6.58 -12.68 8.83
CA MET A 82 5.23 -13.12 8.46
C MET A 82 4.30 -13.18 9.68
N SER A 83 4.77 -13.79 10.76
CA SER A 83 4.02 -13.88 12.02
C SER A 83 3.75 -12.50 12.63
N GLN A 84 4.75 -11.63 12.66
CA GLN A 84 4.63 -10.26 13.15
C GLN A 84 3.66 -9.43 12.30
N THR A 85 3.72 -9.55 10.97
CA THR A 85 2.81 -8.86 10.05
C THR A 85 1.37 -9.29 10.29
N ARG A 86 1.12 -10.60 10.42
CA ARG A 86 -0.20 -11.15 10.77
C ARG A 86 -0.70 -10.65 12.12
N ALA A 87 0.18 -10.66 13.13
CA ALA A 87 -0.16 -10.17 14.47
C ALA A 87 -0.46 -8.66 14.48
N SER A 88 0.24 -7.88 13.66
CA SER A 88 -0.04 -6.45 13.47
C SER A 88 -1.45 -6.21 12.95
N PHE A 89 -1.87 -6.91 11.89
CA PHE A 89 -3.22 -6.77 11.33
C PHE A 89 -4.30 -7.28 12.30
N ASN A 90 -4.09 -8.43 12.96
CA ASN A 90 -5.03 -8.91 13.97
C ASN A 90 -5.25 -7.88 15.08
N THR A 91 -4.17 -7.25 15.56
CA THR A 91 -4.25 -6.20 16.57
C THR A 91 -4.95 -4.94 16.01
N GLN A 92 -4.67 -4.57 14.78
CA GLN A 92 -5.32 -3.45 14.12
C GLN A 92 -6.84 -3.61 14.07
N TRP A 93 -7.32 -4.80 13.70
CA TRP A 93 -8.75 -5.11 13.66
C TRP A 93 -9.42 -5.16 15.04
N ASP A 94 -8.64 -5.33 16.10
CA ASP A 94 -9.11 -5.41 17.48
C ASP A 94 -9.13 -4.04 18.17
N ILE A 95 -8.02 -3.29 18.10
CA ILE A 95 -7.83 -2.08 18.92
C ILE A 95 -8.04 -0.75 18.19
N LEU A 96 -8.11 -0.76 16.86
CA LEU A 96 -8.46 0.42 16.08
C LEU A 96 -9.94 0.33 15.66
N PRO A 97 -10.87 0.87 16.49
CA PRO A 97 -12.31 0.72 16.29
C PRO A 97 -12.84 1.36 15.01
N GLU A 98 -12.05 2.21 14.36
CA GLU A 98 -12.41 2.88 13.11
C GLU A 98 -12.85 1.90 12.01
N GLY A 99 -12.31 0.66 12.01
CA GLY A 99 -12.78 -0.39 11.10
C GLY A 99 -14.21 -0.86 11.38
N ALA A 100 -14.57 -1.05 12.64
CA ALA A 100 -15.86 -1.62 13.02
C ALA A 100 -17.02 -0.59 13.05
N HIS A 101 -16.75 0.65 13.46
CA HIS A 101 -17.78 1.72 13.50
C HIS A 101 -18.06 2.32 12.14
N LEU A 102 -17.03 2.47 11.30
CA LEU A 102 -17.17 3.06 9.98
C LEU A 102 -17.99 2.19 9.02
N VAL A 103 -18.00 0.86 9.20
CA VAL A 103 -18.68 -0.07 8.28
C VAL A 103 -20.20 0.00 8.42
N THR A 104 -20.74 0.39 9.58
CA THR A 104 -22.19 0.55 9.82
C THR A 104 -22.68 1.99 9.68
N ASP A 105 -21.79 2.95 9.49
CA ASP A 105 -22.15 4.35 9.26
C ASP A 105 -22.60 4.53 7.80
N GLU A 106 -23.83 5.05 7.60
CA GLU A 106 -24.37 5.29 6.25
C GLU A 106 -23.52 6.27 5.42
N ALA A 107 -22.92 7.26 6.05
CA ALA A 107 -22.02 8.19 5.36
C ALA A 107 -20.76 7.45 4.87
N PHE A 108 -20.22 6.55 5.68
CA PHE A 108 -19.10 5.71 5.28
C PHE A 108 -19.44 4.73 4.15
N VAL A 109 -20.61 4.09 4.24
CA VAL A 109 -21.09 3.16 3.19
C VAL A 109 -21.30 3.88 1.87
N THR A 110 -21.91 5.07 1.92
CA THR A 110 -22.07 5.93 0.74
C THR A 110 -20.72 6.31 0.15
N ASN A 111 -19.77 6.73 0.99
CA ASN A 111 -18.41 7.04 0.56
C ASN A 111 -17.69 5.80 0.00
N ALA A 112 -17.79 4.64 0.66
CA ALA A 112 -17.20 3.40 0.16
C ALA A 112 -17.75 3.00 -1.21
N SER A 113 -19.05 3.16 -1.44
CA SER A 113 -19.67 2.91 -2.75
C SER A 113 -19.13 3.86 -3.82
N GLN A 114 -18.99 5.16 -3.52
CA GLN A 114 -18.39 6.15 -4.42
C GLN A 114 -16.92 5.86 -4.70
N LEU A 115 -16.17 5.40 -3.69
CA LEU A 115 -14.79 4.96 -3.87
C LEU A 115 -14.69 3.74 -4.78
N ILE A 116 -15.58 2.75 -4.64
CA ILE A 116 -15.63 1.58 -5.51
C ILE A 116 -15.84 2.01 -6.97
N GLU A 117 -16.80 2.93 -7.25
CA GLU A 117 -17.03 3.46 -8.59
C GLU A 117 -15.78 4.20 -9.13
N THR A 118 -15.15 4.99 -8.29
CA THR A 118 -13.93 5.73 -8.64
C THR A 118 -12.76 4.78 -8.95
N TYR A 119 -12.57 3.77 -8.11
CA TYR A 119 -11.47 2.82 -8.24
C TYR A 119 -11.65 1.85 -9.41
N THR A 120 -12.87 1.40 -9.65
CA THR A 120 -13.15 0.42 -10.71
C THR A 120 -13.50 1.07 -12.05
N GLN A 121 -13.91 2.34 -12.05
CA GLN A 121 -14.51 3.03 -13.19
C GLN A 121 -15.80 2.34 -13.70
N LEU A 122 -16.48 1.60 -12.80
CA LEU A 122 -17.74 0.91 -13.07
C LEU A 122 -18.86 1.56 -12.25
N PRO A 123 -20.06 1.76 -12.82
CA PRO A 123 -21.17 2.36 -12.09
C PRO A 123 -21.70 1.40 -11.00
N ALA A 124 -22.23 1.94 -9.90
CA ALA A 124 -22.78 1.16 -8.78
C ALA A 124 -23.78 0.07 -9.24
N ALA A 125 -24.61 0.37 -10.25
CA ALA A 125 -25.58 -0.57 -10.80
C ALA A 125 -24.94 -1.82 -11.43
N TRP A 126 -23.67 -1.76 -11.85
CA TRP A 126 -22.94 -2.88 -12.42
C TRP A 126 -22.77 -4.02 -11.41
N PHE A 127 -22.62 -3.71 -10.13
CA PHE A 127 -22.32 -4.70 -9.09
C PHE A 127 -23.50 -5.60 -8.73
N LYS A 128 -24.74 -5.18 -9.03
CA LYS A 128 -25.94 -5.95 -8.69
C LYS A 128 -25.93 -7.33 -9.34
N GLY A 129 -25.96 -8.37 -8.50
CA GLY A 129 -25.94 -9.77 -8.91
C GLY A 129 -24.58 -10.29 -9.40
N LYS A 130 -23.54 -9.46 -9.44
CA LYS A 130 -22.18 -9.87 -9.80
C LYS A 130 -21.54 -10.71 -8.71
N SER A 131 -20.69 -11.65 -9.09
CA SER A 131 -19.88 -12.46 -8.18
C SER A 131 -18.55 -11.76 -7.94
N ILE A 132 -18.25 -11.44 -6.69
CA ILE A 132 -17.05 -10.69 -6.30
C ILE A 132 -16.26 -11.49 -5.28
N LEU A 133 -14.95 -11.64 -5.51
CA LEU A 133 -14.00 -12.11 -4.51
C LEU A 133 -13.33 -10.90 -3.85
N ASP A 134 -13.50 -10.76 -2.54
CA ASP A 134 -12.73 -9.81 -1.72
C ASP A 134 -11.53 -10.55 -1.11
N ALA A 135 -10.39 -10.47 -1.79
CA ALA A 135 -9.17 -11.20 -1.47
C ALA A 135 -8.31 -10.44 -0.46
N GLY A 136 -8.37 -10.85 0.81
CA GLY A 136 -7.82 -10.15 1.95
C GLY A 136 -8.82 -9.13 2.52
N CYS A 137 -10.01 -9.62 2.87
CA CYS A 137 -11.13 -8.75 3.26
C CYS A 137 -10.94 -8.03 4.61
N GLY A 138 -9.94 -8.42 5.42
CA GLY A 138 -9.71 -7.85 6.74
C GLY A 138 -10.98 -7.87 7.61
N ASN A 139 -11.39 -6.72 8.11
CA ASN A 139 -12.61 -6.57 8.91
C ASN A 139 -13.91 -6.36 8.11
N GLY A 140 -13.86 -6.43 6.77
CA GLY A 140 -15.05 -6.49 5.92
C GLY A 140 -15.54 -5.18 5.31
N ARG A 141 -14.75 -4.13 5.34
CA ARG A 141 -15.10 -2.84 4.77
C ARG A 141 -15.65 -2.94 3.34
N TRP A 142 -14.90 -3.59 2.46
CA TRP A 142 -15.27 -3.70 1.06
C TRP A 142 -16.32 -4.79 0.82
N ALA A 143 -16.22 -5.92 1.52
CA ALA A 143 -17.25 -6.98 1.46
C ALA A 143 -18.63 -6.42 1.80
N TYR A 144 -18.74 -5.59 2.85
CA TYR A 144 -20.00 -4.94 3.23
C TYR A 144 -20.48 -3.98 2.14
N ALA A 145 -19.59 -3.11 1.65
CA ALA A 145 -19.95 -2.14 0.60
C ALA A 145 -20.45 -2.83 -0.68
N PHE A 146 -19.77 -3.89 -1.14
CA PHE A 146 -20.21 -4.67 -2.29
C PHE A 146 -21.54 -5.39 -2.03
N SER A 147 -21.75 -5.95 -0.83
CA SER A 147 -23.03 -6.57 -0.44
C SER A 147 -24.17 -5.57 -0.47
N ARG A 148 -23.94 -4.33 0.00
CA ARG A 148 -24.91 -3.22 -0.09
C ARG A 148 -25.23 -2.81 -1.53
N LEU A 149 -24.26 -2.95 -2.45
CA LEU A 149 -24.47 -2.74 -3.90
C LEU A 149 -25.22 -3.93 -4.57
N GLY A 150 -25.58 -4.96 -3.81
CA GLY A 150 -26.31 -6.11 -4.30
C GLY A 150 -25.45 -7.18 -4.98
N ALA A 151 -24.15 -7.19 -4.75
CA ALA A 151 -23.27 -8.25 -5.25
C ALA A 151 -23.36 -9.53 -4.43
N ASN A 152 -22.98 -10.66 -5.05
CA ASN A 152 -22.69 -11.91 -4.36
C ASN A 152 -21.20 -11.91 -3.97
N VAL A 153 -20.92 -11.83 -2.68
CA VAL A 153 -19.55 -11.62 -2.19
C VAL A 153 -18.99 -12.88 -1.55
N MET A 154 -17.81 -13.30 -1.98
CA MET A 154 -16.94 -14.22 -1.28
C MET A 154 -15.83 -13.43 -0.63
N ALA A 155 -15.83 -13.32 0.69
CA ALA A 155 -14.79 -12.64 1.48
C ALA A 155 -13.78 -13.66 1.99
N VAL A 156 -12.50 -13.45 1.69
CA VAL A 156 -11.45 -14.36 2.14
C VAL A 156 -10.33 -13.61 2.86
N ASP A 157 -9.85 -14.20 3.96
CA ASP A 157 -8.71 -13.69 4.72
C ASP A 157 -8.04 -14.85 5.48
N GLN A 158 -6.80 -14.67 5.89
CA GLN A 158 -6.12 -15.60 6.79
C GLN A 158 -6.45 -15.37 8.27
N SER A 159 -7.00 -14.20 8.62
CA SER A 159 -7.37 -13.80 9.97
C SER A 159 -8.76 -14.30 10.32
N GLU A 160 -8.84 -15.28 11.21
CA GLU A 160 -10.14 -15.74 11.73
C GLU A 160 -10.87 -14.61 12.48
N HIS A 161 -10.14 -13.72 13.15
CA HIS A 161 -10.72 -12.57 13.86
C HIS A 161 -11.35 -11.58 12.85
N GLY A 162 -10.66 -11.25 11.78
CA GLY A 162 -11.20 -10.43 10.69
C GLY A 162 -12.47 -11.08 10.12
N LEU A 163 -12.43 -12.37 9.80
CA LEU A 163 -13.57 -13.11 9.26
C LEU A 163 -14.79 -13.17 10.20
N GLN A 164 -14.58 -13.23 11.52
CA GLN A 164 -15.69 -13.13 12.49
C GLN A 164 -16.34 -11.73 12.43
N ASN A 165 -15.56 -10.67 12.24
CA ASN A 165 -16.09 -9.32 12.07
C ASN A 165 -16.88 -9.19 10.76
N VAL A 166 -16.30 -9.65 9.65
CA VAL A 166 -16.96 -9.66 8.33
C VAL A 166 -18.27 -10.44 8.38
N ARG A 167 -18.29 -11.61 9.01
CA ARG A 167 -19.49 -12.41 9.17
C ARG A 167 -20.60 -11.62 9.87
N ARG A 168 -20.29 -11.03 11.04
CA ARG A 168 -21.28 -10.23 11.81
C ARG A 168 -21.86 -9.08 10.99
N LEU A 169 -21.05 -8.49 10.11
CA LEU A 169 -21.47 -7.34 9.29
C LEU A 169 -22.30 -7.76 8.07
N CYS A 170 -22.04 -8.94 7.50
CA CYS A 170 -22.55 -9.31 6.19
C CYS A 170 -23.50 -10.52 6.23
N GLU A 171 -23.72 -11.20 7.37
CA GLU A 171 -24.51 -12.43 7.44
C GLU A 171 -25.99 -12.23 7.02
N GLU A 172 -26.51 -11.03 7.07
CA GLU A 172 -27.87 -10.70 6.61
C GLU A 172 -28.01 -10.69 5.08
N PHE A 173 -26.92 -10.59 4.33
CA PHE A 173 -26.95 -10.55 2.87
C PHE A 173 -26.94 -11.98 2.30
N PRO A 174 -28.00 -12.41 1.55
CA PRO A 174 -28.13 -13.79 1.08
C PRO A 174 -26.97 -14.24 0.16
N GLY A 175 -26.36 -13.30 -0.56
CA GLY A 175 -25.24 -13.56 -1.48
C GLY A 175 -23.86 -13.57 -0.81
N PHE A 176 -23.78 -13.32 0.50
CA PHE A 176 -22.52 -13.29 1.20
C PHE A 176 -22.02 -14.67 1.62
N ARG A 177 -20.73 -14.90 1.42
CA ARG A 177 -19.98 -16.08 1.89
C ARG A 177 -18.60 -15.63 2.37
N HIS A 178 -18.00 -16.40 3.27
CA HIS A 178 -16.64 -16.16 3.72
C HIS A 178 -15.87 -17.46 3.90
N GLN A 179 -14.55 -17.39 3.78
CA GLN A 179 -13.67 -18.54 3.98
C GLN A 179 -12.30 -18.10 4.46
N ALA A 180 -11.73 -18.83 5.42
CA ALA A 180 -10.34 -18.67 5.82
C ALA A 180 -9.42 -19.25 4.73
N VAL A 181 -8.52 -18.41 4.17
CA VAL A 181 -7.55 -18.83 3.17
C VAL A 181 -6.22 -18.12 3.38
N ASN A 182 -5.13 -18.77 2.98
CA ASN A 182 -3.83 -18.13 2.83
C ASN A 182 -3.62 -17.83 1.34
N LEU A 183 -3.49 -16.57 0.97
CA LEU A 183 -3.28 -16.16 -0.44
C LEU A 183 -1.96 -16.67 -1.02
N LEU A 184 -1.01 -17.12 -0.19
CA LEU A 184 0.20 -17.78 -0.64
C LEU A 184 0.01 -19.24 -1.08
N GLU A 185 -1.20 -19.78 -0.90
CA GLU A 185 -1.59 -21.10 -1.35
C GLU A 185 -2.63 -21.01 -2.49
N PRO A 186 -2.74 -22.01 -3.38
CA PRO A 186 -3.75 -22.02 -4.41
C PRO A 186 -5.16 -21.90 -3.82
N LEU A 187 -5.97 -21.00 -4.37
CA LEU A 187 -7.33 -20.81 -3.94
C LEU A 187 -8.24 -21.92 -4.49
N PRO A 188 -9.31 -22.32 -3.76
CA PRO A 188 -10.27 -23.32 -4.23
C PRO A 188 -11.29 -22.73 -5.22
N PHE A 189 -10.90 -21.72 -5.99
CA PHE A 189 -11.76 -20.99 -6.92
C PHE A 189 -11.08 -20.90 -8.29
N ASP A 190 -11.82 -21.21 -9.35
CA ASP A 190 -11.36 -21.11 -10.72
C ASP A 190 -12.50 -20.61 -11.61
N ASP A 191 -12.29 -19.56 -12.42
CA ASP A 191 -13.24 -18.96 -13.35
C ASP A 191 -14.62 -18.62 -12.73
N GLN A 192 -14.65 -18.07 -11.51
CA GLN A 192 -15.89 -17.92 -10.75
C GLN A 192 -16.35 -16.47 -10.56
N PHE A 193 -15.41 -15.49 -10.57
CA PHE A 193 -15.73 -14.13 -10.15
C PHE A 193 -15.71 -13.14 -11.33
N ASP A 194 -16.75 -12.32 -11.40
CA ASP A 194 -16.83 -11.20 -12.34
C ASP A 194 -15.78 -10.12 -11.99
N LEU A 195 -15.47 -9.99 -10.69
CA LEU A 195 -14.42 -9.12 -10.18
C LEU A 195 -13.66 -9.81 -9.03
N VAL A 196 -12.35 -9.86 -9.15
CA VAL A 196 -11.46 -10.14 -8.02
C VAL A 196 -10.92 -8.80 -7.51
N TRP A 197 -11.22 -8.51 -6.26
CA TRP A 197 -10.83 -7.28 -5.57
C TRP A 197 -9.77 -7.60 -4.53
N SER A 198 -8.63 -6.89 -4.55
CA SER A 198 -7.61 -6.96 -3.50
C SER A 198 -7.10 -5.56 -3.19
N TYR A 199 -7.43 -5.06 -2.01
CA TYR A 199 -7.16 -3.68 -1.61
C TYR A 199 -6.23 -3.63 -0.39
N GLY A 200 -4.98 -3.27 -0.61
CA GLY A 200 -4.02 -3.07 0.48
C GLY A 200 -3.53 -4.37 1.13
N VAL A 201 -3.40 -5.46 0.36
CA VAL A 201 -3.17 -6.81 0.91
C VAL A 201 -1.88 -7.45 0.42
N LEU A 202 -1.74 -7.61 -0.90
CA LEU A 202 -0.72 -8.51 -1.48
C LEU A 202 0.71 -8.11 -1.09
N HIS A 203 0.98 -6.82 -0.98
CA HIS A 203 2.30 -6.28 -0.61
C HIS A 203 2.68 -6.50 0.87
N HIS A 204 1.79 -7.13 1.65
CA HIS A 204 2.06 -7.56 3.02
C HIS A 204 2.23 -9.08 3.15
N THR A 205 2.12 -9.83 2.05
CA THR A 205 2.15 -11.30 2.09
C THR A 205 3.56 -11.88 2.18
N GLY A 206 4.59 -11.10 1.85
CA GLY A 206 5.98 -11.54 1.80
C GLY A 206 6.36 -12.24 0.48
N ASP A 207 5.39 -12.62 -0.33
CA ASP A 207 5.57 -13.06 -1.72
C ASP A 207 4.37 -12.58 -2.54
N THR A 208 4.39 -11.30 -2.87
CA THR A 208 3.30 -10.61 -3.57
C THR A 208 3.00 -11.25 -4.92
N LYS A 209 4.05 -11.67 -5.66
CA LYS A 209 3.86 -12.30 -6.97
C LYS A 209 3.15 -13.64 -6.85
N ARG A 210 3.52 -14.47 -5.90
CA ARG A 210 2.85 -15.76 -5.62
C ARG A 210 1.41 -15.54 -5.20
N ALA A 211 1.14 -14.58 -4.31
CA ALA A 211 -0.22 -14.24 -3.90
C ALA A 211 -1.06 -13.75 -5.09
N PHE A 212 -0.47 -12.91 -5.95
CA PHE A 212 -1.10 -12.47 -7.20
C PHE A 212 -1.42 -13.67 -8.12
N ASP A 213 -0.45 -14.56 -8.36
CA ASP A 213 -0.64 -15.73 -9.21
C ASP A 213 -1.73 -16.67 -8.70
N ASN A 214 -1.90 -16.77 -7.37
CA ASN A 214 -2.93 -17.60 -6.75
C ASN A 214 -4.36 -17.01 -6.85
N ILE A 215 -4.51 -15.68 -6.93
CA ILE A 215 -5.85 -15.06 -7.07
C ILE A 215 -6.29 -14.91 -8.53
N VAL A 216 -5.36 -14.89 -9.49
CA VAL A 216 -5.65 -14.72 -10.93
C VAL A 216 -6.59 -15.79 -11.48
N PRO A 217 -6.45 -17.10 -11.16
CA PRO A 217 -7.36 -18.15 -11.68
C PRO A 217 -8.82 -17.93 -11.28
N ALA A 218 -9.08 -17.27 -10.14
CA ALA A 218 -10.44 -17.01 -9.67
C ALA A 218 -11.23 -16.03 -10.57
N VAL A 219 -10.54 -15.24 -11.41
CA VAL A 219 -11.16 -14.28 -12.34
C VAL A 219 -11.75 -15.00 -13.53
N LYS A 220 -13.03 -14.77 -13.82
CA LYS A 220 -13.69 -15.29 -15.05
C LYS A 220 -12.94 -14.92 -16.32
N SER A 221 -13.10 -15.72 -17.35
CA SER A 221 -12.50 -15.51 -18.68
C SER A 221 -12.83 -14.15 -19.30
N ASP A 222 -13.99 -13.57 -18.97
CA ASP A 222 -14.44 -12.22 -19.32
C ASP A 222 -14.46 -11.25 -18.13
N GLY A 223 -13.88 -11.66 -16.99
CA GLY A 223 -13.90 -10.93 -15.73
C GLY A 223 -12.85 -9.85 -15.61
N SER A 224 -12.79 -9.30 -14.42
CA SER A 224 -11.93 -8.17 -14.11
C SER A 224 -11.20 -8.37 -12.78
N MET A 225 -10.11 -7.64 -12.60
CA MET A 225 -9.35 -7.60 -11.35
C MET A 225 -9.10 -6.15 -10.96
N PHE A 226 -9.27 -5.86 -9.68
CA PHE A 226 -8.81 -4.61 -9.08
C PHE A 226 -7.73 -4.89 -8.05
N LEU A 227 -6.64 -4.13 -8.14
CA LEU A 227 -5.53 -4.20 -7.19
C LEU A 227 -5.25 -2.82 -6.61
N MET A 228 -5.13 -2.73 -5.29
CA MET A 228 -4.44 -1.62 -4.64
C MET A 228 -3.17 -2.15 -3.98
N LEU A 229 -2.03 -1.64 -4.43
CA LEU A 229 -0.70 -1.96 -3.90
C LEU A 229 0.01 -0.68 -3.49
N TYR A 230 0.94 -0.78 -2.56
CA TYR A 230 1.82 0.33 -2.25
C TYR A 230 2.80 0.57 -3.40
N GLY A 231 2.84 1.79 -3.86
CA GLY A 231 3.70 2.21 -4.96
C GLY A 231 5.03 2.79 -4.48
N GLU A 232 6.09 2.60 -5.28
CA GLU A 232 7.33 3.34 -5.11
C GLU A 232 7.09 4.83 -5.30
N PRO A 233 7.82 5.69 -4.57
CA PRO A 233 7.72 7.14 -4.75
C PRO A 233 8.31 7.53 -6.11
N PHE A 234 7.58 8.34 -6.86
CA PHE A 234 7.99 8.85 -8.18
C PHE A 234 7.90 10.37 -8.30
N ARG A 235 7.29 11.06 -7.32
CA ARG A 235 7.17 12.51 -7.26
C ARG A 235 7.95 13.10 -6.09
N PRO A 236 8.42 14.35 -6.20
CA PRO A 236 8.91 15.10 -5.05
C PRO A 236 7.86 15.13 -3.94
N GLY A 237 8.28 14.98 -2.70
CA GLY A 237 7.37 14.91 -1.54
C GLY A 237 6.98 13.48 -1.15
N GLU A 238 6.72 12.59 -2.11
CA GLU A 238 6.44 11.17 -1.84
C GLU A 238 7.65 10.46 -1.19
N TYR A 239 8.87 10.85 -1.55
CA TYR A 239 10.10 10.40 -0.87
C TYR A 239 10.13 10.83 0.59
N GLY A 240 9.66 12.05 0.90
CA GLY A 240 9.54 12.54 2.27
C GLY A 240 8.53 11.74 3.07
N GLU A 241 7.41 11.37 2.48
CA GLU A 241 6.38 10.52 3.09
C GLU A 241 6.97 9.15 3.49
N ILE A 242 7.62 8.44 2.57
CA ILE A 242 8.27 7.16 2.84
C ILE A 242 9.35 7.29 3.91
N ASN A 243 10.16 8.34 3.83
CA ASN A 243 11.18 8.60 4.86
C ASN A 243 10.56 8.81 6.24
N THR A 244 9.38 9.43 6.33
CA THR A 244 8.62 9.60 7.57
C THR A 244 8.19 8.24 8.12
N TYR A 245 7.64 7.35 7.30
CA TYR A 245 7.31 5.99 7.72
C TYR A 245 8.52 5.22 8.25
N VAL A 246 9.66 5.31 7.55
CA VAL A 246 10.91 4.68 8.01
C VAL A 246 11.38 5.24 9.35
N GLN A 247 11.27 6.56 9.57
CA GLN A 247 11.60 7.17 10.86
C GLN A 247 10.71 6.67 11.99
N HIS A 248 9.38 6.60 11.76
CA HIS A 248 8.44 6.06 12.75
C HIS A 248 8.70 4.57 13.03
N ARG A 249 8.95 3.75 12.02
CA ARG A 249 9.33 2.34 12.20
C ARG A 249 10.55 2.20 13.11
N ARG A 250 11.59 3.02 12.91
CA ARG A 250 12.80 3.02 13.74
C ARG A 250 12.51 3.47 15.16
N ALA A 251 11.68 4.50 15.34
CA ALA A 251 11.30 5.01 16.65
C ALA A 251 10.47 4.00 17.46
N THR A 252 9.69 3.18 16.76
CA THR A 252 8.71 2.27 17.39
C THR A 252 9.14 0.79 17.37
N VAL A 253 10.38 0.48 16.96
CA VAL A 253 10.85 -0.92 16.76
C VAL A 253 10.74 -1.79 18.01
N ALA A 254 10.92 -1.22 19.19
CA ALA A 254 10.84 -1.93 20.48
C ALA A 254 9.46 -1.83 21.15
N MET A 255 8.52 -1.14 20.55
CA MET A 255 7.17 -0.93 21.09
C MET A 255 6.25 -2.10 20.78
N THR A 256 5.36 -2.41 21.70
CA THR A 256 4.18 -3.26 21.44
C THR A 256 3.24 -2.58 20.46
N PHE A 257 2.28 -3.32 19.89
CA PHE A 257 1.32 -2.74 18.96
C PHE A 257 0.45 -1.65 19.61
N SER A 258 0.04 -1.84 20.86
CA SER A 258 -0.72 -0.82 21.62
C SER A 258 0.10 0.46 21.81
N GLU A 259 1.36 0.33 22.22
CA GLU A 259 2.26 1.48 22.38
C GLU A 259 2.51 2.21 21.07
N LYS A 260 2.54 1.50 19.92
CA LYS A 260 2.62 2.14 18.59
C LYS A 260 1.38 2.97 18.28
N VAL A 261 0.20 2.47 18.63
CA VAL A 261 -1.06 3.23 18.46
C VAL A 261 -1.04 4.48 19.33
N ASP A 262 -0.64 4.36 20.60
CA ASP A 262 -0.56 5.50 21.52
C ASP A 262 0.49 6.52 21.05
N TYR A 263 1.63 6.05 20.55
CA TYR A 263 2.66 6.90 19.95
C TYR A 263 2.10 7.67 18.74
N LEU A 264 1.36 7.02 17.85
CA LEU A 264 0.77 7.68 16.69
C LEU A 264 -0.32 8.67 17.07
N LYS A 265 -1.17 8.34 18.04
CA LYS A 265 -2.20 9.26 18.60
C LYS A 265 -1.59 10.52 19.21
N GLY A 266 -0.36 10.42 19.72
CA GLY A 266 0.37 11.59 20.24
C GLY A 266 0.90 12.54 19.16
N ILE A 267 0.89 12.11 17.90
CA ILE A 267 1.48 12.87 16.77
C ILE A 267 0.42 13.26 15.73
N TYR A 268 -0.54 12.37 15.47
CA TYR A 268 -1.50 12.50 14.38
C TYR A 268 -2.95 12.55 14.89
N PRO A 269 -3.85 13.23 14.18
CA PRO A 269 -5.28 13.15 14.44
C PRO A 269 -5.82 11.72 14.21
N ALA A 270 -6.91 11.37 14.89
CA ALA A 270 -7.44 10.00 14.98
C ALA A 270 -7.67 9.34 13.61
N GLU A 271 -8.17 10.12 12.65
CA GLU A 271 -8.47 9.66 11.29
C GLU A 271 -7.23 9.22 10.49
N LEU A 272 -6.04 9.67 10.88
CA LEU A 272 -4.78 9.29 10.22
C LEU A 272 -4.08 8.10 10.91
N VAL A 273 -4.39 7.81 12.17
CA VAL A 273 -3.71 6.78 12.97
C VAL A 273 -3.77 5.42 12.31
N HIS A 274 -4.93 5.04 11.75
CA HIS A 274 -5.09 3.76 11.08
C HIS A 274 -4.12 3.60 9.90
N GLY A 275 -4.06 4.59 9.00
CA GLY A 275 -3.17 4.56 7.83
C GLY A 275 -1.68 4.57 8.21
N TYR A 276 -1.29 5.34 9.22
CA TYR A 276 0.09 5.33 9.71
C TYR A 276 0.44 4.01 10.39
N PHE A 277 -0.46 3.42 11.16
CA PHE A 277 -0.24 2.12 11.78
C PHE A 277 -0.02 1.03 10.74
N ASP A 278 -0.85 1.02 9.69
CA ASP A 278 -0.74 0.14 8.54
C ASP A 278 0.61 0.28 7.82
N ALA A 279 1.08 1.52 7.64
CA ALA A 279 2.34 1.80 6.99
C ALA A 279 3.59 1.44 7.82
N ILE A 280 3.51 1.46 9.16
CA ILE A 280 4.72 1.32 10.01
C ILE A 280 4.76 0.05 10.86
N SER A 281 3.62 -0.56 11.15
CA SER A 281 3.55 -1.67 12.11
C SER A 281 3.87 -3.03 11.49
N PRO A 282 3.35 -3.41 10.30
CA PRO A 282 3.71 -4.67 9.66
C PRO A 282 5.20 -4.73 9.35
N ALA A 283 5.84 -5.89 9.55
CA ALA A 283 7.24 -6.09 9.21
C ALA A 283 7.45 -6.16 7.69
N ILE A 284 6.47 -6.69 6.96
CA ILE A 284 6.48 -6.80 5.50
C ILE A 284 5.60 -5.70 4.91
N ASN A 285 6.18 -4.93 3.99
CA ASN A 285 5.54 -3.76 3.41
C ASN A 285 6.25 -3.40 2.09
N ASP A 286 6.00 -4.24 1.07
CA ASP A 286 6.69 -4.14 -0.22
C ASP A 286 6.13 -2.98 -1.05
N LEU A 287 6.99 -2.34 -1.81
CA LEU A 287 6.64 -1.26 -2.74
C LEU A 287 6.85 -1.74 -4.18
N TYR A 288 5.95 -1.34 -5.06
CA TYR A 288 5.96 -1.78 -6.45
C TYR A 288 5.94 -0.62 -7.44
N ARG A 289 6.52 -0.86 -8.61
CA ARG A 289 6.38 0.04 -9.76
C ARG A 289 5.17 -0.36 -10.59
N TYR A 290 4.55 0.64 -11.22
CA TYR A 290 3.37 0.41 -12.05
C TYR A 290 3.68 -0.49 -13.27
N ASP A 291 4.82 -0.29 -13.91
CA ASP A 291 5.26 -1.09 -15.07
C ASP A 291 5.45 -2.57 -14.71
N GLU A 292 5.97 -2.88 -13.51
CA GLU A 292 6.10 -4.25 -13.02
C GLU A 292 4.74 -4.95 -12.88
N ILE A 293 3.76 -4.28 -12.27
CA ILE A 293 2.40 -4.84 -12.11
C ILE A 293 1.68 -4.95 -13.46
N LEU A 294 1.91 -4.00 -14.37
CA LEU A 294 1.39 -4.05 -15.73
C LEU A 294 1.90 -5.29 -16.47
N ASP A 295 3.18 -5.61 -16.33
CA ASP A 295 3.77 -6.82 -16.94
C ASP A 295 3.14 -8.10 -16.37
N TRP A 296 2.92 -8.18 -15.05
CA TRP A 296 2.25 -9.35 -14.44
C TRP A 296 0.83 -9.53 -15.01
N LEU A 297 0.07 -8.45 -15.10
CA LEU A 297 -1.30 -8.48 -15.62
C LEU A 297 -1.34 -8.90 -17.10
N ASN A 298 -0.46 -8.32 -17.93
CA ASN A 298 -0.37 -8.65 -19.36
C ASN A 298 0.00 -10.13 -19.56
N LEU A 299 0.94 -10.68 -18.80
CA LEU A 299 1.33 -12.09 -18.87
C LEU A 299 0.18 -13.03 -18.46
N CYS A 300 -0.74 -12.58 -17.61
CA CYS A 300 -1.92 -13.33 -17.19
C CYS A 300 -3.16 -13.10 -18.06
N GLY A 301 -3.02 -12.44 -19.22
CA GLY A 301 -4.08 -12.28 -20.22
C GLY A 301 -5.05 -11.10 -19.97
N PHE A 302 -4.71 -10.17 -19.07
CA PHE A 302 -5.44 -8.92 -18.97
C PHE A 302 -4.98 -7.98 -20.08
N SER A 303 -5.93 -7.41 -20.83
CA SER A 303 -5.62 -6.61 -22.05
C SER A 303 -5.93 -5.13 -21.91
N ARG A 304 -6.83 -4.77 -21.02
CA ARG A 304 -7.18 -3.38 -20.71
C ARG A 304 -6.84 -3.13 -19.26
N VAL A 305 -5.70 -2.49 -19.02
CA VAL A 305 -5.20 -2.16 -17.69
C VAL A 305 -5.19 -0.65 -17.53
N THR A 306 -5.81 -0.15 -16.48
CA THR A 306 -5.95 1.29 -16.21
C THR A 306 -5.52 1.57 -14.77
N ARG A 307 -4.62 2.53 -14.59
CA ARG A 307 -4.36 3.15 -13.29
C ARG A 307 -5.46 4.17 -13.03
N THR A 308 -6.31 3.90 -12.07
CA THR A 308 -7.55 4.66 -11.84
C THR A 308 -7.37 5.89 -10.98
N LEU A 309 -6.30 5.96 -10.19
CA LEU A 309 -5.92 7.15 -9.42
C LEU A 309 -4.48 7.55 -9.69
N ASP A 310 -4.27 8.88 -9.74
CA ASP A 310 -2.96 9.49 -9.91
C ASP A 310 -2.36 9.91 -8.56
N ASN A 311 -2.04 8.90 -7.73
CA ASN A 311 -1.34 9.06 -6.45
C ASN A 311 -0.21 8.00 -6.34
N ARG A 312 0.58 8.01 -5.27
CA ARG A 312 1.69 7.08 -5.10
C ARG A 312 1.24 5.62 -5.13
N ASN A 313 0.15 5.29 -4.44
CA ASN A 313 -0.36 3.93 -4.43
C ASN A 313 -0.93 3.51 -5.78
N LEU A 314 -0.75 2.26 -6.13
CA LEU A 314 -1.16 1.69 -7.40
C LEU A 314 -2.61 1.21 -7.30
N HIS A 315 -3.55 2.03 -7.79
CA HIS A 315 -4.95 1.65 -7.95
C HIS A 315 -5.15 1.21 -9.40
N ILE A 316 -5.27 -0.07 -9.62
CA ILE A 316 -5.22 -0.68 -10.95
C ILE A 316 -6.49 -1.48 -11.20
N MET A 317 -7.22 -1.13 -12.24
CA MET A 317 -8.32 -1.90 -12.78
C MET A 317 -7.88 -2.60 -14.07
N ALA A 318 -8.06 -3.91 -14.14
CA ALA A 318 -7.65 -4.74 -15.26
C ALA A 318 -8.80 -5.62 -15.73
N HIS A 319 -8.99 -5.73 -17.03
CA HIS A 319 -10.02 -6.56 -17.65
C HIS A 319 -9.39 -7.62 -18.53
N ARG A 320 -9.86 -8.87 -18.45
CA ARG A 320 -9.48 -9.91 -19.39
C ARG A 320 -10.00 -9.58 -20.79
N LYS A 321 -9.38 -10.16 -21.82
CA LYS A 321 -9.90 -10.06 -23.18
C LYS A 321 -11.27 -10.72 -23.23
N GLN A 322 -12.24 -10.05 -23.83
CA GLN A 322 -13.37 -10.77 -24.40
C GLN A 322 -12.80 -11.66 -25.52
N VAL A 323 -12.98 -12.95 -25.39
CA VAL A 323 -12.65 -13.93 -26.41
C VAL A 323 -13.64 -13.81 -27.57
#